data_c35b7d6505da8510e2dc90be125ef271
#
_entry.id   c35b7d6505da8510e2dc90be125ef271
#
_cell.length_a   1.000
_cell.length_b   1.000
_cell.length_c   1.000
_cell.angle_alpha   90.00
_cell.angle_beta   90.00
_cell.angle_gamma   90.00
#
_symmetry.space_group_name_H-M   'P 1'
#
loop_
_entity.id
_entity.type
_entity.pdbx_description
1 polymer ?
#
loop_
_entity_poly.entity_id
_entity_poly.type
_entity_poly.pdbx_seq_one_letter_code
_entity_poly.pdbx_strand_id
1 'polypeptide(L)'
;MKKLFLVVTLVLLSVAFLSADVYIKQQTKTGAFMGQPAKDIVQEQWFGNNRIATVTQDNSIVINLAEKKFFMINHKTKTYVEASLPLDMTKLMPEQMAGMMKGMMEGMTVSVQPNGQTKKIMTWNTKGYDVKMNMMGMDMKMVFWATTDVPFDWKKLASLSGELYKAQLRVGEKFVEEFKKIEGYPVASDMEMMGIKITMATVEISEKTPPANLYAPPAGYTKKDKFAMEDMKQ
;
A
#
# COMPACT_ATOMS: atom_id res chain seq x y z
N MET A 1 -34.85 -44.19 44.54
CA MET A 1 -33.72 -43.21 44.59
C MET A 1 -33.27 -43.02 43.18
N LYS A 2 -33.78 -42.00 42.51
CA LYS A 2 -33.47 -41.69 41.11
C LYS A 2 -32.31 -40.70 41.12
N LYS A 3 -31.14 -41.09 40.62
CA LYS A 3 -29.95 -40.22 40.45
C LYS A 3 -30.17 -39.40 39.20
N LEU A 4 -30.39 -38.11 39.38
CA LEU A 4 -30.49 -37.10 38.30
C LEU A 4 -29.05 -36.79 37.80
N PHE A 5 -28.70 -37.26 36.62
CA PHE A 5 -27.46 -36.87 35.94
C PHE A 5 -27.69 -35.50 35.27
N LEU A 6 -27.10 -34.46 35.87
CA LEU A 6 -27.07 -33.13 35.28
C LEU A 6 -25.86 -33.10 34.29
N VAL A 7 -26.15 -33.23 33.01
CA VAL A 7 -25.13 -33.04 31.95
C VAL A 7 -25.02 -31.52 31.71
N VAL A 8 -24.01 -30.91 32.28
CA VAL A 8 -23.62 -29.53 31.95
C VAL A 8 -22.87 -29.57 30.63
N THR A 9 -23.57 -29.27 29.56
CA THR A 9 -22.97 -29.06 28.25
C THR A 9 -22.27 -27.68 28.26
N LEU A 10 -20.95 -27.69 28.50
CA LEU A 10 -20.10 -26.54 28.39
C LEU A 10 -19.96 -26.20 26.89
N VAL A 11 -20.80 -25.30 26.39
CA VAL A 11 -20.62 -24.71 25.04
C VAL A 11 -19.43 -23.77 25.13
N LEU A 12 -18.26 -24.29 24.73
CA LEU A 12 -17.10 -23.45 24.44
C LEU A 12 -17.43 -22.60 23.22
N LEU A 13 -17.98 -21.40 23.44
CA LEU A 13 -17.93 -20.33 22.47
C LEU A 13 -16.45 -20.00 22.26
N SER A 14 -15.85 -20.58 21.23
CA SER A 14 -14.59 -20.09 20.67
C SER A 14 -14.89 -18.70 20.04
N VAL A 15 -14.81 -17.67 20.86
CA VAL A 15 -14.71 -16.30 20.38
C VAL A 15 -13.39 -16.25 19.62
N ALA A 16 -13.44 -16.42 18.31
CA ALA A 16 -12.33 -16.07 17.45
C ALA A 16 -12.08 -14.58 17.71
N PHE A 17 -11.05 -14.24 18.47
CA PHE A 17 -10.54 -12.89 18.56
C PHE A 17 -10.10 -12.51 17.15
N LEU A 18 -11.00 -11.92 16.39
CA LEU A 18 -10.67 -11.23 15.17
C LEU A 18 -9.78 -10.05 15.61
N SER A 19 -8.48 -10.26 15.50
CA SER A 19 -7.51 -9.20 15.73
C SER A 19 -7.87 -8.06 14.78
N ALA A 20 -8.13 -6.89 15.33
CA ALA A 20 -8.35 -5.70 14.53
C ALA A 20 -7.07 -5.37 13.77
N ASP A 21 -7.22 -5.03 12.51
CA ASP A 21 -6.12 -4.56 11.66
C ASP A 21 -6.07 -3.03 11.71
N VAL A 22 -4.89 -2.46 11.51
CA VAL A 22 -4.77 -1.01 11.30
C VAL A 22 -5.38 -0.70 9.93
N TYR A 23 -6.39 0.15 9.93
CA TYR A 23 -7.06 0.65 8.74
C TYR A 23 -6.66 2.09 8.49
N ILE A 24 -6.25 2.39 7.25
CA ILE A 24 -5.88 3.72 6.80
C ILE A 24 -6.63 4.03 5.51
N LYS A 25 -7.36 5.14 5.49
CA LYS A 25 -8.05 5.62 4.30
C LYS A 25 -7.35 6.86 3.78
N GLN A 26 -7.00 6.86 2.50
CA GLN A 26 -6.32 7.96 1.83
C GLN A 26 -7.13 8.43 0.63
N GLN A 27 -7.08 9.72 0.35
CA GLN A 27 -7.61 10.32 -0.85
C GLN A 27 -6.48 10.94 -1.65
N THR A 28 -6.37 10.56 -2.91
CA THR A 28 -5.42 11.14 -3.86
C THR A 28 -6.17 11.92 -4.91
N LYS A 29 -5.79 13.18 -5.09
CA LYS A 29 -6.34 14.07 -6.12
C LYS A 29 -5.26 14.33 -7.16
N THR A 30 -5.59 14.06 -8.42
CA THR A 30 -4.71 14.30 -9.56
C THR A 30 -5.32 15.38 -10.44
N GLY A 31 -4.54 16.40 -10.78
CA GLY A 31 -4.96 17.45 -11.71
C GLY A 31 -5.24 16.92 -13.12
N ALA A 32 -5.98 17.69 -13.91
CA ALA A 32 -6.22 17.37 -15.32
C ALA A 32 -4.90 17.36 -16.12
N PHE A 33 -4.74 16.41 -17.04
CA PHE A 33 -3.54 16.26 -17.86
C PHE A 33 -3.81 15.67 -19.23
N MET A 34 -3.24 16.22 -20.28
CA MET A 34 -3.32 15.73 -21.68
C MET A 34 -4.75 15.32 -22.11
N GLY A 35 -5.75 16.14 -21.77
CA GLY A 35 -7.15 15.86 -22.10
C GLY A 35 -7.85 14.86 -21.17
N GLN A 36 -7.14 14.32 -20.18
CA GLN A 36 -7.75 13.51 -19.12
C GLN A 36 -8.28 14.45 -18.03
N PRO A 37 -9.51 14.26 -17.55
CA PRO A 37 -10.07 15.06 -16.46
C PRO A 37 -9.32 14.84 -15.15
N ALA A 38 -9.43 15.80 -14.24
CA ALA A 38 -8.97 15.59 -12.86
C ALA A 38 -9.60 14.35 -12.26
N LYS A 39 -8.85 13.63 -11.43
CA LYS A 39 -9.28 12.34 -10.85
C LYS A 39 -9.07 12.34 -9.35
N ASP A 40 -10.09 11.85 -8.64
CA ASP A 40 -10.05 11.57 -7.22
C ASP A 40 -10.06 10.06 -7.01
N ILE A 41 -9.05 9.54 -6.31
CA ILE A 41 -8.94 8.13 -5.97
C ILE A 41 -8.99 7.98 -4.46
N VAL A 42 -9.88 7.15 -3.98
CA VAL A 42 -9.90 6.69 -2.58
C VAL A 42 -9.19 5.35 -2.51
N GLN A 43 -8.22 5.27 -1.61
CA GLN A 43 -7.46 4.06 -1.33
C GLN A 43 -7.62 3.68 0.14
N GLU A 44 -7.89 2.43 0.39
CA GLU A 44 -7.92 1.84 1.72
C GLU A 44 -6.72 0.92 1.90
N GLN A 45 -6.03 1.07 3.02
CA GLN A 45 -4.91 0.21 3.39
C GLN A 45 -5.24 -0.51 4.68
N TRP A 46 -4.93 -1.79 4.72
CA TRP A 46 -5.16 -2.67 5.84
C TRP A 46 -3.86 -3.37 6.20
N PHE A 47 -3.45 -3.22 7.45
CA PHE A 47 -2.22 -3.81 7.97
C PHE A 47 -2.58 -4.75 9.12
N GLY A 48 -2.63 -6.03 8.81
CA GLY A 48 -2.83 -7.10 9.78
C GLY A 48 -1.50 -7.74 10.19
N ASN A 49 -1.60 -8.77 11.00
CA ASN A 49 -0.43 -9.55 11.38
C ASN A 49 0.05 -10.37 10.17
N ASN A 50 1.24 -10.05 9.65
CA ASN A 50 1.86 -10.69 8.48
C ASN A 50 1.03 -10.61 7.17
N ARG A 51 0.15 -9.62 7.03
CA ARG A 51 -0.64 -9.43 5.82
C ARG A 51 -0.94 -7.95 5.60
N ILE A 52 -0.94 -7.53 4.35
CA ILE A 52 -1.22 -6.16 3.93
C ILE A 52 -2.22 -6.24 2.77
N ALA A 53 -3.21 -5.37 2.77
CA ALA A 53 -4.06 -5.16 1.61
C ALA A 53 -4.16 -3.68 1.31
N THR A 54 -4.05 -3.34 0.03
CA THR A 54 -4.34 -2.01 -0.51
C THR A 54 -5.50 -2.16 -1.47
N VAL A 55 -6.58 -1.44 -1.23
CA VAL A 55 -7.83 -1.56 -1.97
C VAL A 55 -8.21 -0.22 -2.55
N THR A 56 -8.51 -0.21 -3.83
CA THR A 56 -9.19 0.88 -4.54
C THR A 56 -10.51 0.38 -5.12
N GLN A 57 -11.29 1.24 -5.74
CA GLN A 57 -12.52 0.82 -6.42
C GLN A 57 -12.27 -0.25 -7.49
N ASP A 58 -11.16 -0.13 -8.22
CA ASP A 58 -10.89 -0.91 -9.42
C ASP A 58 -9.94 -2.08 -9.16
N ASN A 59 -9.06 -1.96 -8.18
CA ASN A 59 -7.97 -2.91 -7.96
C ASN A 59 -7.71 -3.15 -6.47
N SER A 60 -7.19 -4.34 -6.16
CA SER A 60 -6.59 -4.62 -4.86
C SER A 60 -5.21 -5.26 -5.01
N ILE A 61 -4.30 -4.88 -4.13
CA ILE A 61 -3.01 -5.54 -3.95
C ILE A 61 -3.02 -6.17 -2.58
N VAL A 62 -2.75 -7.46 -2.51
CA VAL A 62 -2.70 -8.22 -1.27
C VAL A 62 -1.35 -8.90 -1.14
N ILE A 63 -0.75 -8.77 0.05
CA ILE A 63 0.50 -9.41 0.41
C ILE A 63 0.25 -10.24 1.67
N ASN A 64 0.45 -11.54 1.55
CA ASN A 64 0.40 -12.47 2.67
C ASN A 64 1.80 -13.01 2.93
N LEU A 65 2.45 -12.45 3.96
CA LEU A 65 3.83 -12.82 4.32
C LEU A 65 3.91 -14.20 4.95
N ALA A 66 2.87 -14.63 5.65
CA ALA A 66 2.82 -15.96 6.28
C ALA A 66 2.77 -17.06 5.22
N GLU A 67 1.98 -16.87 4.17
CA GLU A 67 1.85 -17.81 3.05
C GLU A 67 2.86 -17.54 1.94
N LYS A 68 3.65 -16.47 2.05
CA LYS A 68 4.58 -15.99 1.00
C LYS A 68 3.88 -15.78 -0.35
N LYS A 69 2.67 -15.18 -0.31
CA LYS A 69 1.86 -14.93 -1.49
C LYS A 69 1.64 -13.45 -1.73
N PHE A 70 1.58 -13.12 -2.99
CA PHE A 70 1.19 -11.81 -3.53
C PHE A 70 0.01 -12.00 -4.48
N PHE A 71 -1.00 -11.13 -4.37
CA PHE A 71 -2.10 -11.07 -5.30
C PHE A 71 -2.26 -9.64 -5.81
N MET A 72 -2.47 -9.51 -7.11
CA MET A 72 -3.00 -8.29 -7.71
C MET A 72 -4.33 -8.63 -8.37
N ILE A 73 -5.38 -7.94 -7.94
CA ILE A 73 -6.77 -8.27 -8.23
C ILE A 73 -7.37 -7.10 -9.00
N ASN A 74 -7.95 -7.37 -10.17
CA ASN A 74 -8.70 -6.40 -10.95
C ASN A 74 -10.20 -6.66 -10.77
N HIS A 75 -10.90 -5.71 -10.13
CA HIS A 75 -12.32 -5.83 -9.83
C HIS A 75 -13.21 -5.56 -11.04
N LYS A 76 -12.74 -4.78 -12.03
CA LYS A 76 -13.48 -4.51 -13.27
C LYS A 76 -13.58 -5.76 -14.14
N THR A 77 -12.45 -6.44 -14.33
CA THR A 77 -12.38 -7.63 -15.18
C THR A 77 -12.65 -8.93 -14.42
N LYS A 78 -12.75 -8.86 -13.09
CA LYS A 78 -12.87 -10.02 -12.19
C LYS A 78 -11.75 -11.04 -12.43
N THR A 79 -10.52 -10.55 -12.51
CA THR A 79 -9.33 -11.37 -12.72
C THR A 79 -8.29 -11.09 -11.65
N TYR A 80 -7.37 -12.01 -11.45
CA TYR A 80 -6.22 -11.79 -10.55
C TYR A 80 -4.97 -12.50 -11.06
N VAL A 81 -3.82 -11.98 -10.63
CA VAL A 81 -2.52 -12.63 -10.77
C VAL A 81 -2.02 -12.99 -9.38
N GLU A 82 -1.45 -14.17 -9.24
CA GLU A 82 -0.84 -14.68 -8.02
C GLU A 82 0.64 -14.91 -8.23
N ALA A 83 1.45 -14.50 -7.28
CA ALA A 83 2.89 -14.80 -7.28
C ALA A 83 3.36 -15.20 -5.87
N SER A 84 4.52 -15.85 -5.83
CA SER A 84 5.21 -16.17 -4.58
C SER A 84 6.17 -15.04 -4.19
N LEU A 85 6.39 -14.86 -2.88
CA LEU A 85 7.42 -13.98 -2.37
C LEU A 85 8.78 -14.75 -2.24
N PRO A 86 9.91 -14.11 -2.50
CA PRO A 86 10.09 -12.73 -2.91
C PRO A 86 9.53 -12.46 -4.31
N LEU A 87 8.88 -11.29 -4.49
CA LEU A 87 8.18 -10.95 -5.71
C LEU A 87 9.16 -10.54 -6.81
N ASP A 88 9.00 -11.09 -7.98
CA ASP A 88 9.64 -10.61 -9.20
C ASP A 88 8.59 -10.06 -10.17
N MET A 89 8.36 -8.76 -10.10
CA MET A 89 7.36 -8.09 -10.93
C MET A 89 7.60 -8.26 -12.42
N THR A 90 8.86 -8.45 -12.85
CA THR A 90 9.19 -8.63 -14.27
C THR A 90 8.61 -9.91 -14.85
N LYS A 91 8.41 -10.94 -14.01
CA LYS A 91 7.79 -12.21 -14.44
C LYS A 91 6.27 -12.12 -14.61
N LEU A 92 5.67 -11.12 -13.96
CA LEU A 92 4.21 -10.92 -13.99
C LEU A 92 3.76 -9.99 -15.11
N MET A 93 4.70 -9.38 -15.82
CA MET A 93 4.44 -8.41 -16.89
C MET A 93 4.76 -8.96 -18.27
N PRO A 94 4.17 -8.40 -19.34
CA PRO A 94 4.69 -8.60 -20.68
C PRO A 94 6.17 -8.20 -20.76
N GLU A 95 6.97 -8.91 -21.57
CA GLU A 95 8.43 -8.75 -21.63
C GLU A 95 8.87 -7.32 -21.94
N GLN A 96 8.16 -6.65 -22.86
CA GLN A 96 8.43 -5.26 -23.24
C GLN A 96 8.29 -4.31 -22.02
N MET A 97 7.28 -4.52 -21.19
CA MET A 97 7.06 -3.72 -19.98
C MET A 97 8.07 -4.03 -18.89
N ALA A 98 8.44 -5.30 -18.74
CA ALA A 98 9.46 -5.73 -17.80
C ALA A 98 10.81 -5.05 -18.10
N GLY A 99 11.19 -4.97 -19.39
CA GLY A 99 12.40 -4.26 -19.84
C GLY A 99 12.36 -2.76 -19.54
N MET A 100 11.22 -2.11 -19.83
CA MET A 100 11.05 -0.69 -19.55
C MET A 100 11.09 -0.39 -18.04
N MET A 101 10.42 -1.20 -17.24
CA MET A 101 10.43 -1.05 -15.77
C MET A 101 11.84 -1.23 -15.20
N LYS A 102 12.60 -2.22 -15.69
CA LYS A 102 13.99 -2.42 -15.28
C LYS A 102 14.85 -1.20 -15.58
N GLY A 103 14.78 -0.65 -16.80
CA GLY A 103 15.50 0.58 -17.17
C GLY A 103 15.10 1.79 -16.31
N MET A 104 13.82 1.91 -15.98
CA MET A 104 13.31 2.93 -15.08
C MET A 104 13.95 2.85 -13.69
N MET A 105 14.04 1.63 -13.14
CA MET A 105 14.53 1.42 -11.77
C MET A 105 16.05 1.57 -11.66
N GLU A 106 16.80 1.15 -12.67
CA GLU A 106 18.27 1.24 -12.68
C GLU A 106 18.79 2.68 -12.64
N GLY A 107 18.08 3.62 -13.26
CA GLY A 107 18.45 5.04 -13.29
C GLY A 107 17.82 5.89 -12.18
N MET A 108 17.01 5.30 -11.30
CA MET A 108 16.29 6.05 -10.30
C MET A 108 17.20 6.52 -9.16
N THR A 109 17.15 7.81 -8.87
CA THR A 109 17.78 8.40 -7.69
C THR A 109 16.74 9.07 -6.81
N VAL A 110 17.00 9.08 -5.51
CA VAL A 110 16.15 9.75 -4.53
C VAL A 110 17.00 10.45 -3.49
N SER A 111 16.54 11.59 -3.02
CA SER A 111 17.07 12.26 -1.84
C SER A 111 15.93 12.80 -0.97
N VAL A 112 16.07 12.65 0.34
CA VAL A 112 15.09 13.10 1.33
C VAL A 112 15.79 14.03 2.31
N GLN A 113 15.16 15.19 2.57
CA GLN A 113 15.67 16.17 3.53
C GLN A 113 14.52 16.78 4.34
N PRO A 114 14.65 16.94 5.67
CA PRO A 114 13.73 17.76 6.44
C PRO A 114 13.76 19.20 5.89
N ASN A 115 12.58 19.81 5.68
CA ASN A 115 12.50 21.19 5.18
C ASN A 115 12.24 22.23 6.28
N GLY A 116 12.21 21.78 7.54
CA GLY A 116 11.99 22.63 8.70
C GLY A 116 10.57 23.15 8.89
N GLN A 117 9.66 22.81 7.97
CA GLN A 117 8.28 23.26 8.06
C GLN A 117 7.43 22.29 8.90
N THR A 118 6.42 22.85 9.56
CA THR A 118 5.41 22.11 10.30
C THR A 118 4.03 22.61 9.93
N LYS A 119 3.05 21.73 9.87
CA LYS A 119 1.64 22.12 9.74
C LYS A 119 0.74 21.11 10.44
N LYS A 120 -0.46 21.56 10.78
CA LYS A 120 -1.50 20.65 11.29
C LYS A 120 -2.33 20.14 10.10
N ILE A 121 -2.44 18.83 9.98
CA ILE A 121 -3.27 18.14 8.98
C ILE A 121 -4.29 17.33 9.75
N MET A 122 -5.57 17.67 9.60
CA MET A 122 -6.64 17.12 10.46
C MET A 122 -6.28 17.25 11.94
N THR A 123 -6.04 16.13 12.64
CA THR A 123 -5.68 16.07 14.06
C THR A 123 -4.17 16.00 14.29
N TRP A 124 -3.37 15.71 13.27
CA TRP A 124 -1.93 15.43 13.38
C TRP A 124 -1.07 16.67 13.24
N ASN A 125 -0.10 16.82 14.13
CA ASN A 125 1.02 17.76 13.95
C ASN A 125 2.05 17.07 13.07
N THR A 126 2.41 17.69 11.95
CA THR A 126 3.30 17.10 10.96
C THR A 126 4.57 17.89 10.77
N LYS A 127 5.66 17.18 10.41
CA LYS A 127 6.91 17.74 9.92
C LYS A 127 6.98 17.55 8.40
N GLY A 128 7.52 18.54 7.70
CA GLY A 128 7.69 18.52 6.25
C GLY A 128 9.05 17.94 5.85
N TYR A 129 9.04 17.12 4.78
CA TYR A 129 10.22 16.51 4.18
C TYR A 129 10.19 16.74 2.68
N ASP A 130 11.22 17.40 2.13
CA ASP A 130 11.40 17.51 0.69
C ASP A 130 11.99 16.23 0.16
N VAL A 131 11.32 15.64 -0.84
CA VAL A 131 11.76 14.45 -1.55
C VAL A 131 11.98 14.83 -3.00
N LYS A 132 13.21 14.67 -3.47
CA LYS A 132 13.58 14.82 -4.87
C LYS A 132 13.85 13.43 -5.42
N MET A 133 13.19 13.10 -6.51
CA MET A 133 13.39 11.84 -7.21
C MET A 133 13.69 12.15 -8.68
N ASN A 134 14.71 11.50 -9.23
CA ASN A 134 14.94 11.50 -10.66
C ASN A 134 14.67 10.09 -11.19
N MET A 135 13.85 10.01 -12.21
CA MET A 135 13.51 8.77 -12.87
C MET A 135 13.55 9.00 -14.39
N MET A 136 14.45 8.29 -15.08
CA MET A 136 14.66 8.43 -16.53
C MET A 136 14.96 9.88 -16.97
N GLY A 137 15.71 10.65 -16.15
CA GLY A 137 16.03 12.06 -16.43
C GLY A 137 14.89 13.03 -16.13
N MET A 138 13.75 12.57 -15.62
CA MET A 138 12.65 13.41 -15.16
C MET A 138 12.78 13.69 -13.67
N ASP A 139 12.87 14.96 -13.31
CA ASP A 139 12.89 15.36 -11.90
C ASP A 139 11.45 15.49 -11.37
N MET A 140 11.21 14.79 -10.27
CA MET A 140 9.98 14.88 -9.48
C MET A 140 10.31 15.51 -8.14
N LYS A 141 9.50 16.47 -7.74
CA LYS A 141 9.59 17.11 -6.43
C LYS A 141 8.33 16.79 -5.65
N MET A 142 8.53 16.31 -4.44
CA MET A 142 7.44 15.97 -3.54
C MET A 142 7.73 16.57 -2.17
N VAL A 143 6.67 16.91 -1.45
CA VAL A 143 6.75 17.24 -0.03
C VAL A 143 5.92 16.19 0.71
N PHE A 144 6.55 15.45 1.61
CA PHE A 144 5.83 14.57 2.54
C PHE A 144 5.60 15.28 3.87
N TRP A 145 4.42 15.08 4.41
CA TRP A 145 4.02 15.57 5.72
C TRP A 145 3.83 14.36 6.63
N ALA A 146 4.78 14.15 7.53
CA ALA A 146 4.81 12.97 8.39
C ALA A 146 4.57 13.34 9.87
N THR A 147 4.00 12.40 10.60
CA THR A 147 3.72 12.52 12.03
C THR A 147 4.08 11.23 12.76
N THR A 148 4.55 11.38 14.00
CA THR A 148 4.74 10.25 14.92
C THR A 148 3.48 9.98 15.77
N ASP A 149 2.49 10.88 15.66
CA ASP A 149 1.24 10.84 16.45
C ASP A 149 0.19 9.98 15.73
N VAL A 150 0.50 8.68 15.58
CA VAL A 150 -0.41 7.68 14.99
C VAL A 150 -0.61 6.54 15.99
N PRO A 151 -1.81 5.90 16.02
CA PRO A 151 -2.15 4.87 17.01
C PRO A 151 -1.58 3.48 16.66
N PHE A 152 -0.44 3.41 15.97
CA PHE A 152 0.21 2.16 15.61
C PHE A 152 1.73 2.31 15.55
N ASP A 153 2.44 1.19 15.55
CA ASP A 153 3.90 1.17 15.40
C ASP A 153 4.31 1.49 13.95
N TRP A 154 4.45 2.78 13.65
CA TRP A 154 4.86 3.25 12.33
C TRP A 154 6.26 2.79 11.94
N LYS A 155 7.18 2.53 12.92
CA LYS A 155 8.53 2.03 12.64
C LYS A 155 8.48 0.61 12.09
N LYS A 156 7.65 -0.24 12.70
CA LYS A 156 7.41 -1.60 12.23
C LYS A 156 6.80 -1.57 10.81
N LEU A 157 5.84 -0.68 10.58
CA LEU A 157 5.22 -0.54 9.26
C LEU A 157 6.20 -0.02 8.20
N ALA A 158 7.03 0.97 8.54
CA ALA A 158 8.06 1.51 7.64
C ALA A 158 9.12 0.44 7.30
N SER A 159 9.54 -0.36 8.28
CA SER A 159 10.48 -1.47 8.05
C SER A 159 9.88 -2.51 7.11
N LEU A 160 8.63 -2.92 7.34
CA LEU A 160 7.92 -3.87 6.51
C LEU A 160 7.76 -3.37 5.07
N SER A 161 7.36 -2.11 4.91
CA SER A 161 7.24 -1.46 3.60
C SER A 161 8.60 -1.39 2.90
N GLY A 162 9.67 -1.06 3.61
CA GLY A 162 11.03 -1.03 3.07
C GLY A 162 11.50 -2.37 2.53
N GLU A 163 11.27 -3.46 3.28
CA GLU A 163 11.60 -4.81 2.82
C GLU A 163 10.76 -5.22 1.59
N LEU A 164 9.48 -4.83 1.56
CA LEU A 164 8.62 -5.07 0.41
C LEU A 164 9.11 -4.29 -0.82
N TYR A 165 9.47 -3.01 -0.68
CA TYR A 165 10.00 -2.22 -1.79
C TYR A 165 11.32 -2.78 -2.34
N LYS A 166 12.24 -3.21 -1.47
CA LYS A 166 13.46 -3.91 -1.90
C LYS A 166 13.14 -5.17 -2.71
N ALA A 167 12.23 -5.99 -2.19
CA ALA A 167 11.87 -7.27 -2.81
C ALA A 167 11.09 -7.10 -4.13
N GLN A 168 10.15 -6.14 -4.17
CA GLN A 168 9.24 -5.97 -5.30
C GLN A 168 9.84 -5.13 -6.43
N LEU A 169 10.46 -4.01 -6.08
CA LEU A 169 10.92 -3.02 -7.03
C LEU A 169 12.42 -3.11 -7.32
N ARG A 170 13.14 -4.03 -6.64
CA ARG A 170 14.60 -4.12 -6.73
C ARG A 170 15.28 -2.76 -6.51
N VAL A 171 14.64 -1.88 -5.75
CA VAL A 171 15.24 -0.59 -5.39
C VAL A 171 16.50 -0.82 -4.59
N GLY A 172 17.54 -0.05 -4.88
CA GLY A 172 18.80 -0.14 -4.17
C GLY A 172 18.65 0.22 -2.68
N GLU A 173 19.57 -0.27 -1.86
CA GLU A 173 19.58 0.06 -0.41
C GLU A 173 19.54 1.55 -0.17
N LYS A 174 20.27 2.33 -0.99
CA LYS A 174 20.29 3.79 -0.92
C LYS A 174 18.88 4.41 -0.99
N PHE A 175 17.98 3.86 -1.81
CA PHE A 175 16.60 4.33 -1.90
C PHE A 175 15.88 4.17 -0.54
N VAL A 176 15.97 3.00 0.05
CA VAL A 176 15.32 2.72 1.35
C VAL A 176 15.94 3.56 2.46
N GLU A 177 17.26 3.75 2.46
CA GLU A 177 17.95 4.60 3.46
C GLU A 177 17.51 6.06 3.38
N GLU A 178 17.26 6.59 2.18
CA GLU A 178 16.75 7.95 2.02
C GLU A 178 15.35 8.09 2.66
N PHE A 179 14.44 7.14 2.41
CA PHE A 179 13.10 7.18 3.00
C PHE A 179 13.08 6.96 4.51
N LYS A 180 14.06 6.28 5.10
CA LYS A 180 14.22 6.15 6.55
C LYS A 180 14.47 7.48 7.26
N LYS A 181 14.89 8.54 6.54
CA LYS A 181 15.05 9.89 7.09
C LYS A 181 13.70 10.55 7.41
N ILE A 182 12.59 10.05 6.87
CA ILE A 182 11.24 10.50 7.23
C ILE A 182 10.89 9.92 8.59
N GLU A 183 10.89 10.77 9.61
CA GLU A 183 10.48 10.39 10.95
C GLU A 183 8.96 10.45 11.08
N GLY A 184 8.32 9.29 11.24
CA GLY A 184 6.88 9.17 11.37
C GLY A 184 6.20 8.54 10.14
N TYR A 185 4.89 8.51 10.19
CA TYR A 185 4.03 8.04 9.09
C TYR A 185 3.62 9.23 8.20
N PRO A 186 3.81 9.17 6.87
CA PRO A 186 3.37 10.21 5.96
C PRO A 186 1.84 10.24 5.87
N VAL A 187 1.21 11.28 6.43
CA VAL A 187 -0.25 11.47 6.40
C VAL A 187 -0.71 12.33 5.23
N ALA A 188 0.19 13.04 4.58
CA ALA A 188 -0.11 13.74 3.33
C ALA A 188 1.15 13.89 2.47
N SER A 189 0.95 14.07 1.17
CA SER A 189 2.01 14.47 0.24
C SER A 189 1.48 15.42 -0.82
N ASP A 190 2.34 16.34 -1.23
CA ASP A 190 2.15 17.25 -2.35
C ASP A 190 3.23 16.92 -3.38
N MET A 191 2.85 16.59 -4.61
CA MET A 191 3.77 16.29 -5.70
C MET A 191 3.41 17.11 -6.93
N GLU A 192 4.43 17.53 -7.63
CA GLU A 192 4.30 18.13 -8.97
C GLU A 192 5.16 17.35 -9.95
N MET A 193 4.55 16.90 -11.03
CA MET A 193 5.20 16.15 -12.08
C MET A 193 4.68 16.61 -13.42
N MET A 194 5.55 17.12 -14.30
CA MET A 194 5.19 17.61 -15.65
C MET A 194 4.05 18.65 -15.62
N GLY A 195 4.01 19.52 -14.60
CA GLY A 195 2.95 20.53 -14.42
C GLY A 195 1.63 19.96 -13.85
N ILE A 196 1.56 18.67 -13.56
CA ILE A 196 0.41 18.06 -12.90
C ILE A 196 0.63 18.12 -11.40
N LYS A 197 -0.38 18.64 -10.71
CA LYS A 197 -0.40 18.62 -9.26
C LYS A 197 -1.12 17.35 -8.76
N ILE A 198 -0.43 16.59 -7.93
CA ILE A 198 -0.97 15.40 -7.29
C ILE A 198 -0.86 15.61 -5.78
N THR A 199 -1.98 15.49 -5.08
CA THR A 199 -2.01 15.58 -3.62
C THR A 199 -2.59 14.31 -3.02
N MET A 200 -1.97 13.79 -1.97
CA MET A 200 -2.49 12.70 -1.18
C MET A 200 -2.74 13.19 0.24
N ALA A 201 -3.85 12.79 0.81
CA ALA A 201 -4.16 13.02 2.22
C ALA A 201 -4.77 11.78 2.86
N THR A 202 -4.27 11.43 4.04
CA THR A 202 -4.91 10.46 4.91
C THR A 202 -6.14 11.12 5.54
N VAL A 203 -7.30 10.47 5.42
CA VAL A 203 -8.58 10.97 5.92
C VAL A 203 -9.09 10.19 7.12
N GLU A 204 -8.56 8.98 7.34
CA GLU A 204 -8.90 8.16 8.50
C GLU A 204 -7.74 7.24 8.86
N ILE A 205 -7.48 7.08 10.16
CA ILE A 205 -6.65 6.02 10.74
C ILE A 205 -7.43 5.45 11.91
N SER A 206 -7.68 4.14 11.90
CA SER A 206 -8.41 3.46 12.96
C SER A 206 -8.07 1.98 13.00
N GLU A 207 -8.46 1.29 14.06
CA GLU A 207 -8.44 -0.16 14.12
C GLU A 207 -9.81 -0.69 13.70
N LYS A 208 -9.85 -1.62 12.75
CA LYS A 208 -11.08 -2.23 12.24
C LYS A 208 -10.92 -3.73 12.03
N THR A 209 -12.01 -4.45 12.18
CA THR A 209 -12.09 -5.83 11.72
C THR A 209 -12.10 -5.84 10.19
N PRO A 210 -11.13 -6.51 9.53
CA PRO A 210 -11.09 -6.57 8.08
C PRO A 210 -12.31 -7.30 7.52
N PRO A 211 -12.81 -6.90 6.34
CA PRO A 211 -13.85 -7.65 5.65
C PRO A 211 -13.46 -9.12 5.43
N ALA A 212 -14.43 -10.01 5.45
CA ALA A 212 -14.20 -11.41 5.12
C ALA A 212 -13.55 -11.50 3.72
N ASN A 213 -12.52 -12.32 3.59
CA ASN A 213 -11.78 -12.55 2.33
C ASN A 213 -11.00 -11.32 1.78
N LEU A 214 -10.78 -10.27 2.59
CA LEU A 214 -9.97 -9.12 2.18
C LEU A 214 -8.58 -9.53 1.65
N TYR A 215 -7.99 -10.57 2.24
CA TYR A 215 -6.61 -11.00 1.98
C TYR A 215 -6.49 -12.15 0.99
N ALA A 216 -7.53 -12.37 0.19
CA ALA A 216 -7.54 -13.39 -0.86
C ALA A 216 -8.35 -12.91 -2.08
N PRO A 217 -8.10 -13.46 -3.27
CA PRO A 217 -8.94 -13.18 -4.43
C PRO A 217 -10.42 -13.57 -4.15
N PRO A 218 -11.39 -12.73 -4.53
CA PRO A 218 -12.80 -13.05 -4.35
C PRO A 218 -13.21 -14.30 -5.12
N ALA A 219 -14.17 -15.05 -4.58
CA ALA A 219 -14.74 -16.20 -5.28
C ALA A 219 -15.30 -15.80 -6.66
N GLY A 220 -15.08 -16.64 -7.67
CA GLY A 220 -15.53 -16.41 -9.06
C GLY A 220 -14.61 -15.52 -9.88
N TYR A 221 -13.47 -15.07 -9.35
CA TYR A 221 -12.45 -14.38 -10.14
C TYR A 221 -11.55 -15.37 -10.87
N THR A 222 -11.16 -15.03 -12.09
CA THR A 222 -10.31 -15.88 -12.93
C THR A 222 -8.84 -15.57 -12.72
N LYS A 223 -8.04 -16.60 -12.43
CA LYS A 223 -6.57 -16.47 -12.35
C LYS A 223 -5.96 -16.27 -13.72
N LYS A 224 -5.05 -15.31 -13.84
CA LYS A 224 -4.18 -15.09 -15.02
C LYS A 224 -2.73 -15.33 -14.64
N ASP A 225 -1.91 -15.72 -15.62
CA ASP A 225 -0.46 -15.90 -15.39
C ASP A 225 0.31 -14.57 -15.37
N LYS A 226 -0.15 -13.58 -16.14
CA LYS A 226 0.47 -12.25 -16.27
C LYS A 226 -0.57 -11.16 -16.33
N PHE A 227 -0.14 -9.94 -15.99
CA PHE A 227 -0.91 -8.73 -16.22
C PHE A 227 -1.06 -8.46 -17.72
N ALA A 228 -2.21 -8.00 -18.13
CA ALA A 228 -2.38 -7.33 -19.40
C ALA A 228 -2.20 -5.81 -19.22
N MET A 229 -1.93 -5.11 -20.35
CA MET A 229 -1.85 -3.63 -20.32
C MET A 229 -3.15 -2.99 -19.81
N GLU A 230 -4.29 -3.62 -20.09
CA GLU A 230 -5.61 -3.18 -19.64
C GLU A 230 -5.77 -3.28 -18.12
N ASP A 231 -5.13 -4.25 -17.49
CA ASP A 231 -5.22 -4.48 -16.04
C ASP A 231 -4.52 -3.35 -15.24
N MET A 232 -3.66 -2.56 -15.90
CA MET A 232 -2.89 -1.49 -15.28
C MET A 232 -3.37 -0.08 -15.61
N LYS A 233 -4.36 0.07 -16.48
CA LYS A 233 -5.03 1.35 -16.76
C LYS A 233 -5.97 1.67 -15.60
N GLN A 234 -5.56 2.61 -14.76
CA GLN A 234 -6.38 3.18 -13.67
C GLN A 234 -7.07 4.45 -14.12
#